data_df30bfb78e7df946d454bfebf0727164
#
_entry.id   df30bfb78e7df946d454bfebf0727164
#
_cell.length_a   1.000
_cell.length_b   1.000
_cell.length_c   1.000
_cell.angle_alpha   90.00
_cell.angle_beta   90.00
_cell.angle_gamma   90.00
#
_symmetry.space_group_name_H-M   'P 1'
#
loop_
_entity.id
_entity.type
_entity.pdbx_description
1 polymer ?
#
loop_
_entity_poly.entity_id
_entity_poly.type
_entity_poly.pdbx_seq_one_letter_code
_entity_poly.pdbx_strand_id
1 'polypeptide(L)' 'MKVNILGTDYEILYQNKEENTKLEEANGLCETYSKKIILEKVSEHPMHLEKMEDFQKKVLRHEIIHAFLHEQGHD' A
#
# COMPACT_ATOMS: atom_id res chain seq x y z
N MET A 1 0.56 8.80 -6.98
CA MET A 1 -0.48 9.41 -6.12
C MET A 1 0.08 9.59 -4.72
N LYS A 2 -0.29 10.66 -4.06
CA LYS A 2 0.21 10.95 -2.70
C LYS A 2 -0.94 11.04 -1.73
N VAL A 3 -0.69 10.69 -0.47
CA VAL A 3 -1.63 10.88 0.62
C VAL A 3 -0.91 11.58 1.77
N ASN A 4 -1.56 12.59 2.35
CA ASN A 4 -1.01 13.30 3.50
C ASN A 4 -1.46 12.62 4.79
N ILE A 5 -0.50 12.26 5.62
CA ILE A 5 -0.75 11.58 6.89
C ILE A 5 -0.10 12.40 7.99
N LEU A 6 -0.91 13.12 8.76
CA LEU A 6 -0.48 13.97 9.87
C LEU A 6 0.65 14.94 9.44
N GLY A 7 0.48 15.57 8.28
CA GLY A 7 1.43 16.54 7.77
C GLY A 7 2.58 15.97 6.95
N THR A 8 2.66 14.66 6.81
CA THR A 8 3.71 14.00 6.03
C THR A 8 3.10 13.40 4.76
N ASP A 9 3.67 13.71 3.62
CA ASP A 9 3.21 13.15 2.34
C ASP A 9 3.83 11.77 2.12
N TYR A 10 2.96 10.79 1.91
CA TYR A 10 3.36 9.44 1.52
C TYR A 10 3.03 9.23 0.05
N GLU A 11 3.96 8.65 -0.69
CA GLU A 11 3.73 8.30 -2.08
C GLU A 11 3.13 6.90 -2.17
N ILE A 12 2.05 6.75 -2.95
CA ILE A 12 1.40 5.45 -3.17
C ILE A 12 1.87 4.91 -4.51
N LEU A 13 2.51 3.74 -4.48
CA LEU A 13 3.06 3.07 -5.64
C LEU A 13 2.39 1.72 -5.83
N TYR A 14 2.25 1.31 -7.09
CA TYR A 14 1.71 0.01 -7.45
C TYR A 14 2.81 -0.78 -8.13
N GLN A 15 3.17 -1.92 -7.55
CA GLN A 15 4.24 -2.78 -8.05
C GLN A 15 3.79 -4.23 -8.07
N ASN A 16 4.40 -5.04 -8.93
CA ASN A 16 4.13 -6.48 -8.94
C ASN A 16 5.20 -7.20 -8.10
N LYS A 17 5.00 -8.50 -7.87
CA LYS A 17 5.91 -9.30 -7.06
C LYS A 17 7.31 -9.43 -7.68
N GLU A 18 7.40 -9.32 -9.01
CA GLU A 18 8.67 -9.38 -9.72
C GLU A 18 9.49 -8.11 -9.50
N GLU A 19 8.81 -6.96 -9.43
CA GLU A 19 9.45 -5.68 -9.15
C GLU A 19 9.84 -5.54 -7.68
N ASN A 20 9.05 -6.15 -6.79
CA ASN A 20 9.27 -6.05 -5.35
C ASN A 20 8.95 -7.39 -4.69
N THR A 21 10.01 -8.15 -4.38
CA THR A 21 9.86 -9.49 -3.81
C THR A 21 9.24 -9.51 -2.42
N LYS A 22 9.24 -8.39 -1.70
CA LYS A 22 8.58 -8.30 -0.41
C LYS A 22 7.07 -8.49 -0.52
N LEU A 23 6.50 -8.25 -1.70
CA LEU A 23 5.08 -8.46 -1.95
C LEU A 23 4.68 -9.94 -2.03
N GLU A 24 5.66 -10.85 -2.06
CA GLU A 24 5.36 -12.29 -1.98
C GLU A 24 4.81 -12.68 -0.60
N GLU A 25 5.21 -11.97 0.44
CA GLU A 25 4.79 -12.25 1.81
C GLU A 25 3.67 -11.33 2.30
N ALA A 26 3.43 -10.24 1.59
CA ALA A 26 2.41 -9.25 1.98
C ALA A 26 1.77 -8.63 0.74
N ASN A 27 0.49 -8.29 0.84
CA ASN A 27 -0.25 -7.68 -0.26
C ASN A 27 0.03 -6.18 -0.39
N GLY A 28 0.63 -5.60 0.63
CA GLY A 28 1.02 -4.19 0.64
C GLY A 28 2.11 -3.96 1.65
N LEU A 29 2.82 -2.85 1.51
CA LEU A 29 3.94 -2.49 2.36
C LEU A 29 3.85 -1.01 2.72
N CYS A 30 4.23 -0.68 3.94
CA CYS A 30 4.40 0.70 4.36
C CYS A 30 5.87 0.91 4.71
N GLU A 31 6.56 1.69 3.87
CA GLU A 31 7.95 2.04 4.10
C GLU A 31 8.03 3.40 4.76
N THR A 32 8.19 3.41 6.08
CA THR A 32 8.11 4.63 6.87
C THR A 32 9.32 5.56 6.69
N TYR A 33 10.48 5.01 6.42
CA TYR A 33 11.68 5.82 6.20
C TYR A 33 11.62 6.59 4.88
N SER A 34 11.18 5.94 3.82
CA SER A 34 11.09 6.55 2.49
C SER A 34 9.75 7.22 2.26
N LYS A 35 8.81 7.09 3.20
CA LYS A 35 7.47 7.67 3.12
C LYS A 35 6.71 7.17 1.88
N LYS A 36 6.64 5.85 1.74
CA LYS A 36 5.99 5.20 0.62
C LYS A 36 5.04 4.11 1.09
N ILE A 37 3.93 3.99 0.40
CA ILE A 37 3.00 2.88 0.54
C ILE A 37 3.01 2.14 -0.78
N ILE A 38 3.37 0.86 -0.76
CA ILE A 38 3.50 0.05 -1.96
C ILE A 38 2.41 -1.01 -1.94
N LEU A 39 1.64 -1.07 -3.02
CA LEU A 39 0.56 -2.02 -3.17
C LEU A 39 0.83 -2.93 -4.35
N GLU A 40 0.37 -4.17 -4.28
CA GLU A 40 0.46 -5.09 -5.40
C GLU A 40 -0.48 -4.63 -6.50
N LYS A 41 -0.01 -4.66 -7.75
CA LYS A 41 -0.83 -4.32 -8.91
C LYS A 41 -2.02 -5.27 -9.01
N VAL A 42 -3.18 -4.72 -9.37
CA VAL A 42 -4.38 -5.51 -9.61
C VAL A 42 -4.15 -6.42 -10.83
N SER A 43 -4.57 -7.67 -10.71
CA SER A 43 -4.50 -8.61 -11.81
C SER A 43 -5.38 -8.15 -12.97
N GLU A 44 -4.88 -8.28 -14.20
CA GLU A 44 -5.63 -7.91 -15.40
C GLU A 44 -6.73 -8.91 -15.76
N HIS A 45 -6.92 -9.94 -14.97
CA HIS A 45 -7.93 -10.97 -15.24
C HIS A 45 -9.34 -10.40 -15.08
N PRO A 46 -10.14 -10.28 -16.17
CA PRO A 46 -11.42 -9.57 -16.12
C PRO A 46 -12.43 -10.12 -15.11
N MET A 47 -12.39 -11.41 -14.83
CA MET A 47 -13.36 -12.06 -13.95
C MET A 47 -13.17 -11.72 -12.47
N HIS A 48 -12.01 -11.20 -12.11
CA HIS A 48 -11.68 -10.93 -10.71
C HIS A 48 -11.38 -9.45 -10.45
N LEU A 49 -11.47 -8.62 -11.47
CA LEU A 49 -11.04 -7.21 -11.38
C LEU A 49 -11.75 -6.45 -10.26
N GLU A 50 -13.07 -6.56 -10.19
CA GLU A 50 -13.86 -5.84 -9.20
C GLU A 50 -13.49 -6.24 -7.77
N LYS A 51 -13.38 -7.55 -7.52
CA LYS A 51 -12.99 -8.06 -6.20
C LYS A 51 -11.57 -7.67 -5.83
N MET A 52 -10.68 -7.66 -6.82
CA MET A 52 -9.29 -7.27 -6.60
C MET A 52 -9.18 -5.78 -6.27
N GLU A 53 -9.98 -4.93 -6.89
CA GLU A 53 -10.00 -3.50 -6.58
C GLU A 53 -10.48 -3.24 -5.16
N ASP A 54 -11.54 -3.93 -4.73
CA ASP A 54 -12.04 -3.82 -3.36
C ASP A 54 -11.00 -4.31 -2.35
N PHE A 55 -10.34 -5.41 -2.64
CA PHE A 55 -9.27 -5.95 -1.82
C PHE A 55 -8.12 -4.95 -1.73
N GLN A 56 -7.73 -4.36 -2.85
CA GLN A 56 -6.65 -3.38 -2.88
C GLN A 56 -6.98 -2.15 -2.02
N LYS A 57 -8.24 -1.70 -2.04
CA LYS A 57 -8.67 -0.60 -1.17
C LYS A 57 -8.55 -0.94 0.31
N LYS A 58 -8.85 -2.19 0.68
CA LYS A 58 -8.68 -2.65 2.07
C LYS A 58 -7.21 -2.67 2.46
N VAL A 59 -6.36 -3.16 1.58
CA VAL A 59 -4.91 -3.19 1.82
C VAL A 59 -4.38 -1.77 1.96
N LEU A 60 -4.79 -0.86 1.09
CA LEU A 60 -4.39 0.54 1.17
C LEU A 60 -4.77 1.15 2.52
N ARG A 61 -6.00 0.94 2.98
CA ARG A 61 -6.43 1.45 4.29
C ARG A 61 -5.60 0.88 5.42
N HIS A 62 -5.26 -0.40 5.34
CA HIS A 62 -4.42 -1.05 6.33
C HIS A 62 -3.04 -0.40 6.41
N GLU A 63 -2.40 -0.13 5.25
CA GLU A 63 -1.09 0.51 5.22
C GLU A 63 -1.16 1.98 5.65
N ILE A 64 -2.25 2.68 5.35
CA ILE A 64 -2.46 4.05 5.83
C ILE A 64 -2.52 4.07 7.36
N ILE A 65 -3.17 3.08 7.97
CA ILE A 65 -3.24 2.98 9.44
C ILE A 65 -1.83 2.79 10.02
N HIS A 66 -1.00 1.95 9.41
CA HIS A 66 0.39 1.78 9.86
C HIS A 66 1.17 3.08 9.76
N ALA A 67 1.03 3.80 8.65
CA ALA A 67 1.70 5.09 8.47
C ALA A 67 1.21 6.11 9.50
N PHE A 68 -0.09 6.14 9.75
CA PHE A 68 -0.69 7.04 10.73
C PHE A 68 -0.13 6.78 12.14
N LEU A 69 -0.07 5.52 12.55
CA LEU A 69 0.48 5.14 13.85
C LEU A 69 1.96 5.50 13.96
N HIS A 70 2.70 5.31 12.89
CA HIS A 70 4.13 5.67 12.86
C HIS A 70 4.31 7.18 13.04
N GLU A 71 3.52 7.99 12.31
CA GLU A 71 3.64 9.45 12.40
C GLU A 71 3.20 10.00 13.76
N GLN A 72 2.37 9.23 14.47
CA GLN A 72 2.00 9.56 15.87
C GLN A 72 3.06 9.12 16.88
N GLY A 73 4.06 8.36 16.46
CA GLY A 73 5.09 7.85 17.35
C GLY A 73 4.72 6.56 18.10
N HIS A 74 3.71 5.83 17.63
CA HIS A 74 3.26 4.59 18.27
C HIS A 74 3.82 3.33 17.66
N ASP A 75 4.54 3.45 16.57
CA ASP A 75 5.04 2.28 15.88
C ASP A 75 6.48 1.93 16.27
#